data_31deccdd25e501188228f60e3ba62a59
#
_entry.id   31deccdd25e501188228f60e3ba62a59
#
_cell.length_a   1.000
_cell.length_b   1.000
_cell.length_c   1.000
_cell.angle_alpha   90.00
_cell.angle_beta   90.00
_cell.angle_gamma   90.00
#
_symmetry.space_group_name_H-M   'P 1'
#
loop_
_entity.id
_entity.type
_entity.pdbx_description
1 polymer ?
#
loop_
_entity_poly.entity_id
_entity_poly.type
_entity_poly.pdbx_seq_one_letter_code
_entity_poly.pdbx_strand_id
1 'polypeptide(L)'
;MKFIVRWSIPKGSVAGAEQRFLSTGAPPPAGVTMIGRWHGMSGGGVLIAETNDAKALYSWLQYWNDLLEFETTPCVEDAEAGEVMKATKR
;
A
#
# COMPACT_ATOMS: atom_id res chain seq x y z
N MET A 1 -7.37 -2.79 -10.79
CA MET A 1 -6.12 -3.48 -10.48
C MET A 1 -5.79 -3.31 -9.00
N LYS A 2 -5.40 -4.36 -8.33
CA LYS A 2 -5.06 -4.33 -6.91
C LYS A 2 -3.56 -4.30 -6.69
N PHE A 3 -3.16 -3.63 -5.63
CA PHE A 3 -1.76 -3.49 -5.23
C PHE A 3 -1.62 -3.81 -3.75
N ILE A 4 -0.57 -4.55 -3.43
CA ILE A 4 -0.13 -4.72 -2.06
C ILE A 4 0.90 -3.63 -1.79
N VAL A 5 0.63 -2.78 -0.82
CA VAL A 5 1.53 -1.70 -0.42
C VAL A 5 2.03 -2.00 0.99
N ARG A 6 3.33 -2.23 1.12
CA ARG A 6 3.96 -2.41 2.42
C ARG A 6 4.74 -1.17 2.75
N TRP A 7 4.70 -0.76 4.00
CA TRP A 7 5.54 0.36 4.43
C TRP A 7 6.33 -0.03 5.66
N SER A 8 7.50 0.58 5.78
CA SER A 8 8.31 0.54 6.99
C SER A 8 8.60 1.97 7.41
N ILE A 9 8.85 2.15 8.70
CA ILE A 9 9.12 3.47 9.27
C ILE A 9 10.58 3.52 9.67
N PRO A 10 11.41 4.29 8.95
CA PRO A 10 12.81 4.42 9.33
C PRO A 10 12.97 4.95 10.75
N LYS A 11 14.03 4.50 11.41
CA LYS A 11 14.36 4.97 12.74
C LYS A 11 14.55 6.48 12.70
N GLY A 12 13.87 7.18 13.60
CA GLY A 12 13.89 8.63 13.63
C GLY A 12 12.68 9.29 12.96
N SER A 13 11.91 8.53 12.18
CA SER A 13 10.71 9.06 11.51
C SER A 13 9.41 8.69 12.23
N VAL A 14 9.48 7.92 13.31
CA VAL A 14 8.29 7.38 13.97
C VAL A 14 7.36 8.49 14.47
N ALA A 15 7.89 9.46 15.19
CA ALA A 15 7.07 10.53 15.75
C ALA A 15 6.39 11.34 14.65
N GLY A 16 7.12 11.66 13.58
CA GLY A 16 6.56 12.43 12.45
C GLY A 16 5.50 11.64 11.70
N ALA A 17 5.74 10.36 11.48
CA ALA A 17 4.80 9.50 10.79
C ALA A 17 3.49 9.36 11.59
N GLU A 18 3.60 9.11 12.88
CA GLU A 18 2.43 8.98 13.76
C GLU A 18 1.66 10.29 13.85
N GLN A 19 2.36 11.41 13.98
CA GLN A 19 1.71 12.72 14.05
C GLN A 19 0.91 13.01 12.78
N ARG A 20 1.50 12.77 11.60
CA ARG A 20 0.80 13.01 10.33
C ARG A 20 -0.40 12.07 10.18
N PHE A 21 -0.25 10.80 10.56
CA PHE A 21 -1.36 9.86 10.52
C PHE A 21 -2.51 10.29 11.43
N LEU A 22 -2.20 10.69 12.64
CA LEU A 22 -3.23 11.13 13.59
C LEU A 22 -3.94 12.41 13.13
N SER A 23 -3.21 13.32 12.48
CA SER A 23 -3.80 14.58 12.03
C SER A 23 -4.56 14.47 10.71
N THR A 24 -4.20 13.53 9.83
CA THR A 24 -4.80 13.41 8.49
C THR A 24 -5.63 12.17 8.28
N GLY A 25 -5.38 11.09 9.02
CA GLY A 25 -6.01 9.79 8.79
C GLY A 25 -5.45 9.07 7.58
N ALA A 26 -4.46 9.64 6.89
CA ALA A 26 -3.85 9.07 5.70
C ALA A 26 -4.90 8.53 4.71
N PRO A 27 -5.84 9.36 4.26
CA PRO A 27 -6.89 8.89 3.36
C PRO A 27 -6.34 8.69 1.94
N PRO A 28 -6.89 7.72 1.18
CA PRO A 28 -6.50 7.58 -0.21
C PRO A 28 -6.96 8.79 -1.03
N PRO A 29 -6.22 9.16 -2.08
CA PRO A 29 -6.65 10.24 -2.98
C PRO A 29 -7.78 9.77 -3.90
N ALA A 30 -8.38 10.72 -4.60
CA ALA A 30 -9.37 10.40 -5.63
C ALA A 30 -8.78 9.41 -6.64
N GLY A 31 -9.57 8.42 -7.03
CA GLY A 31 -9.14 7.39 -7.98
C GLY A 31 -8.50 6.18 -7.34
N VAL A 32 -8.26 6.19 -6.04
CA VAL A 32 -7.71 5.03 -5.30
C VAL A 32 -8.71 4.61 -4.23
N THR A 33 -9.05 3.33 -4.21
CA THR A 33 -9.88 2.73 -3.16
C THR A 33 -8.97 1.90 -2.25
N MET A 34 -9.02 2.19 -0.96
CA MET A 34 -8.31 1.38 0.03
C MET A 34 -9.21 0.25 0.49
N ILE A 35 -8.83 -0.99 0.21
CA ILE A 35 -9.61 -2.17 0.60
C ILE A 35 -9.45 -2.44 2.09
N GLY A 36 -8.25 -2.27 2.60
CA GLY A 36 -7.97 -2.45 4.02
C GLY A 36 -6.55 -2.00 4.34
N ARG A 37 -6.30 -1.73 5.61
CA ARG A 37 -4.99 -1.30 6.10
C ARG A 37 -4.75 -1.85 7.49
N TRP A 38 -3.57 -2.41 7.70
CA TRP A 38 -3.19 -3.01 8.97
C TRP A 38 -1.82 -2.53 9.40
N HIS A 39 -1.70 -2.18 10.67
CA HIS A 39 -0.46 -1.69 11.25
C HIS A 39 0.25 -2.84 11.95
N GLY A 40 1.52 -3.03 11.64
CA GLY A 40 2.32 -4.09 12.24
C GLY A 40 2.78 -3.72 13.66
N MET A 41 2.94 -4.74 14.50
CA MET A 41 3.35 -4.53 15.90
C MET A 41 4.74 -3.92 16.04
N SER A 42 5.61 -4.14 15.06
CA SER A 42 6.98 -3.65 15.09
C SER A 42 7.18 -2.36 14.28
N GLY A 43 6.09 -1.66 13.99
CA GLY A 43 6.09 -0.50 13.12
C GLY A 43 5.86 -0.91 11.68
N GLY A 44 5.47 0.07 10.85
CA GLY A 44 5.10 -0.24 9.48
C GLY A 44 3.77 -0.95 9.37
N GLY A 45 3.50 -1.50 8.19
CA GLY A 45 2.25 -2.22 7.96
C GLY A 45 2.03 -2.55 6.50
N VAL A 46 0.78 -2.85 6.17
CA VAL A 46 0.39 -3.24 4.83
C VAL A 46 -1.01 -2.69 4.53
N LEU A 47 -1.23 -2.29 3.29
CA LEU A 47 -2.57 -1.99 2.81
C LEU A 47 -2.77 -2.61 1.44
N ILE A 48 -4.04 -2.80 1.10
CA ILE A 48 -4.43 -3.23 -0.25
C ILE A 48 -5.17 -2.06 -0.87
N ALA A 49 -4.67 -1.62 -2.02
CA ALA A 49 -5.28 -0.53 -2.78
C ALA A 49 -5.80 -1.05 -4.10
N GLU A 50 -6.92 -0.50 -4.54
CA GLU A 50 -7.46 -0.80 -5.86
C GLU A 50 -7.53 0.48 -6.68
N THR A 51 -6.97 0.46 -7.89
CA THR A 51 -6.99 1.61 -8.78
C THR A 51 -6.63 1.20 -10.20
N ASN A 52 -7.13 1.95 -11.16
CA ASN A 52 -6.66 1.89 -12.54
C ASN A 52 -5.81 3.12 -12.88
N ASP A 53 -5.50 3.93 -11.88
CA ASP A 53 -4.74 5.17 -12.03
C ASP A 53 -3.44 5.07 -11.22
N ALA A 54 -2.40 4.58 -11.88
CA ALA A 54 -1.09 4.42 -11.24
C ALA A 54 -0.53 5.77 -10.76
N LYS A 55 -0.84 6.85 -11.47
CA LYS A 55 -0.39 8.19 -11.08
C LYS A 55 -0.99 8.60 -9.74
N ALA A 56 -2.27 8.32 -9.53
CA ALA A 56 -2.93 8.63 -8.26
C ALA A 56 -2.30 7.84 -7.11
N LEU A 57 -2.02 6.56 -7.33
CA LEU A 57 -1.35 5.74 -6.31
C LEU A 57 0.04 6.28 -6.01
N TYR A 58 0.81 6.61 -7.05
CA TYR A 58 2.15 7.15 -6.89
C TYR A 58 2.13 8.46 -6.08
N SER A 59 1.17 9.35 -6.37
CA SER A 59 1.06 10.62 -5.65
C SER A 59 0.79 10.41 -4.16
N TRP A 60 -0.02 9.39 -3.82
CA TRP A 60 -0.28 9.05 -2.42
C TRP A 60 0.99 8.59 -1.71
N LEU A 61 1.75 7.71 -2.34
CA LEU A 61 3.00 7.23 -1.77
C LEU A 61 4.05 8.34 -1.66
N GLN A 62 4.12 9.21 -2.67
CA GLN A 62 5.04 10.34 -2.64
C GLN A 62 4.75 11.31 -1.51
N TYR A 63 3.49 11.49 -1.16
CA TYR A 63 3.10 12.35 -0.04
C TYR A 63 3.70 11.87 1.28
N TRP A 64 3.97 10.57 1.39
CA TRP A 64 4.47 9.95 2.62
C TRP A 64 5.93 9.52 2.56
N ASN A 65 6.58 9.60 1.41
CA ASN A 65 7.90 9.00 1.25
C ASN A 65 9.02 9.77 1.97
N ASP A 66 8.75 10.93 2.51
CA ASP A 66 9.69 11.64 3.39
C ASP A 66 9.80 10.97 4.77
N LEU A 67 8.79 10.21 5.18
CA LEU A 67 8.72 9.57 6.49
C LEU A 67 8.72 8.04 6.42
N LEU A 68 8.27 7.48 5.30
CA LEU A 68 8.07 6.03 5.15
C LEU A 68 8.86 5.50 3.97
N GLU A 69 9.21 4.23 4.06
CA GLU A 69 9.74 3.48 2.92
C GLU A 69 8.66 2.51 2.45
N PHE A 70 8.48 2.43 1.13
CA PHE A 70 7.42 1.63 0.53
C PHE A 70 7.94 0.52 -0.34
N GLU A 71 7.21 -0.59 -0.33
CA GLU A 71 7.37 -1.68 -1.28
C GLU A 71 5.98 -1.97 -1.84
N THR A 72 5.78 -1.76 -3.13
CA THR A 72 4.47 -1.81 -3.77
C THR A 72 4.49 -2.80 -4.91
N THR A 73 3.53 -3.72 -4.92
CA THR A 73 3.46 -4.81 -5.89
C THR A 73 2.04 -4.96 -6.41
N PRO A 74 1.83 -4.96 -7.73
CA PRO A 74 0.53 -5.36 -8.26
C PRO A 74 0.26 -6.83 -7.93
N CYS A 75 -0.98 -7.15 -7.69
CA CYS A 75 -1.36 -8.50 -7.27
C CYS A 75 -2.64 -8.94 -7.94
N VAL A 76 -2.89 -10.24 -7.89
CA VAL A 76 -4.12 -10.86 -8.35
C VAL A 76 -4.74 -11.68 -7.22
N GLU A 77 -6.03 -11.94 -7.33
CA GLU A 77 -6.73 -12.74 -6.34
C GLU A 77 -6.62 -14.22 -6.68
N ASP A 78 -7.08 -15.07 -5.77
CA ASP A 78 -6.96 -16.53 -5.89
C ASP A 78 -7.50 -17.08 -7.21
N ALA A 79 -8.63 -16.56 -7.68
CA ALA A 79 -9.24 -17.05 -8.92
C ALA A 79 -8.33 -16.83 -10.12
N GLU A 80 -7.79 -15.63 -10.28
CA GLU A 80 -6.89 -15.31 -11.37
C GLU A 80 -5.56 -16.05 -11.23
N ALA A 81 -5.03 -16.12 -10.01
CA ALA A 81 -3.81 -16.86 -9.75
C ALA A 81 -3.98 -18.33 -10.14
N GLY A 82 -5.11 -18.93 -9.78
CA GLY A 82 -5.43 -20.30 -10.11
C GLY A 82 -5.52 -20.53 -11.62
N GLU A 83 -6.14 -19.60 -12.34
CA GLU A 83 -6.23 -19.70 -13.81
C GLU A 83 -4.84 -19.70 -14.44
N VAL A 84 -3.97 -18.81 -14.01
CA VAL A 84 -2.60 -18.71 -14.55
C VAL A 84 -1.81 -19.98 -14.21
N MET A 85 -1.93 -20.46 -12.98
CA MET A 85 -1.23 -21.67 -12.55
C MET A 85 -1.64 -22.88 -13.39
N LYS A 86 -2.93 -23.02 -13.67
CA LYS A 86 -3.43 -24.10 -14.53
C LYS A 86 -2.93 -23.98 -15.95
N ALA A 87 -2.93 -22.77 -16.51
CA ALA A 87 -2.51 -22.52 -17.89
C ALA A 87 -1.00 -22.70 -18.08
N THR A 88 -0.21 -22.52 -17.01
CA THR A 88 1.26 -22.60 -17.08
C THR A 88 1.82 -23.88 -16.46
N LYS A 89 0.98 -24.79 -16.05
CA LYS A 89 1.40 -26.04 -15.42
C LYS A 89 2.23 -26.88 -16.41
N ARG A 90 3.35 -27.40 -15.92
CA ARG A 90 4.29 -28.20 -16.71
C ARG A 90 4.22 -29.68 -16.35
#